data_d11354191a6d6e8a9a19156b4e395aa9
#
_entry.id   d11354191a6d6e8a9a19156b4e395aa9
#
_cell.length_a   1.000
_cell.length_b   1.000
_cell.length_c   1.000
_cell.angle_alpha   90.00
_cell.angle_beta   90.00
_cell.angle_gamma   90.00
#
_symmetry.space_group_name_H-M   'P 1'
#
loop_
_entity.id
_entity.type
_entity.pdbx_description
1 polymer ?
#
loop_
_entity_poly.entity_id
_entity_poly.type
_entity_poly.pdbx_seq_one_letter_code
_entity_poly.pdbx_strand_id
1 'polypeptide(L)'
;MADYGMESLVHELNVAAASLARRVADEFEVIDPLRPRFVAGVLGPTNRTASLSPEVENPGARGVTFDQLVSAYTTSIHGLMDGGADILLVETIFDTLNAKAALFAVEQYFEAQQIRVPVMISGTITDASGRTLSGQNNMQILPLTRSSHIATWKRGVI
;
A
#
# COMPACT_ATOMS: atom_id res chain seq x y z
N MET A 1 12.98 2.18 -5.41
CA MET A 1 13.58 2.69 -6.68
C MET A 1 14.77 3.60 -6.40
N ALA A 2 14.81 4.32 -5.26
CA ALA A 2 15.94 5.20 -4.89
C ALA A 2 17.31 4.49 -4.90
N ASP A 3 17.39 3.26 -4.41
CA ASP A 3 18.64 2.48 -4.38
C ASP A 3 19.19 2.15 -5.79
N TYR A 4 18.40 2.37 -6.82
CA TYR A 4 18.77 2.17 -8.23
C TYR A 4 18.86 3.48 -9.02
N GLY A 5 18.68 4.63 -8.38
CA GLY A 5 18.63 5.95 -9.05
C GLY A 5 17.48 6.06 -10.06
N MET A 6 16.36 5.39 -9.78
CA MET A 6 15.21 5.28 -10.69
C MET A 6 13.93 5.90 -10.11
N GLU A 7 14.05 6.87 -9.22
CA GLU A 7 12.92 7.53 -8.56
C GLU A 7 12.01 8.24 -9.56
N SER A 8 12.60 8.82 -10.60
CA SER A 8 11.85 9.52 -11.65
C SER A 8 10.92 8.60 -12.46
N LEU A 9 11.16 7.30 -12.44
CA LEU A 9 10.33 6.32 -13.17
C LEU A 9 9.18 5.76 -12.35
N VAL A 10 9.10 6.07 -11.04
CA VAL A 10 8.09 5.48 -10.15
C VAL A 10 6.68 5.77 -10.64
N HIS A 11 6.38 7.01 -10.99
CA HIS A 11 5.05 7.38 -11.50
C HIS A 11 4.73 6.62 -12.80
N GLU A 12 5.62 6.68 -13.79
CA GLU A 12 5.43 6.02 -15.09
C GLU A 12 5.22 4.51 -14.98
N LEU A 13 6.02 3.85 -14.13
CA LEU A 13 5.89 2.40 -13.89
C LEU A 13 4.54 2.03 -13.26
N ASN A 14 4.05 2.84 -12.31
CA ASN A 14 2.75 2.61 -11.70
C ASN A 14 1.60 2.88 -12.68
N VAL A 15 1.68 3.93 -13.50
CA VAL A 15 0.73 4.18 -14.59
C VAL A 15 0.70 2.99 -15.55
N ALA A 16 1.85 2.53 -16.02
CA ALA A 16 1.93 1.43 -16.98
C ALA A 16 1.35 0.12 -16.40
N ALA A 17 1.66 -0.18 -15.13
CA ALA A 17 1.16 -1.38 -14.47
C ALA A 17 -0.38 -1.35 -14.30
N ALA A 18 -0.94 -0.25 -13.79
CA ALA A 18 -2.37 -0.12 -13.60
C ALA A 18 -3.13 -0.09 -14.94
N SER A 19 -2.61 0.63 -15.94
CA SER A 19 -3.22 0.68 -17.29
C SER A 19 -3.21 -0.68 -17.99
N LEU A 20 -2.14 -1.48 -17.78
CA LEU A 20 -2.11 -2.85 -18.31
C LEU A 20 -3.22 -3.70 -17.68
N ALA A 21 -3.36 -3.64 -16.36
CA ALA A 21 -4.40 -4.37 -15.64
C ALA A 21 -5.81 -3.90 -16.04
N ARG A 22 -6.03 -2.59 -16.21
CA ARG A 22 -7.31 -2.01 -16.63
C ARG A 22 -7.69 -2.50 -18.02
N ARG A 23 -6.77 -2.44 -18.97
CA ARG A 23 -7.03 -2.95 -20.33
C ARG A 23 -7.46 -4.41 -20.33
N VAL A 24 -6.76 -5.27 -19.59
CA VAL A 24 -7.13 -6.69 -19.50
C VAL A 24 -8.49 -6.86 -18.83
N ALA A 25 -8.78 -6.10 -17.78
CA ALA A 25 -10.08 -6.14 -17.12
C ALA A 25 -11.22 -5.75 -18.10
N ASP A 26 -11.03 -4.68 -18.88
CA ASP A 26 -11.99 -4.21 -19.88
C ASP A 26 -12.23 -5.26 -20.99
N GLU A 27 -11.17 -5.92 -21.47
CA GLU A 27 -11.29 -7.01 -22.45
C GLU A 27 -12.17 -8.16 -21.93
N PHE A 28 -12.01 -8.53 -20.65
CA PHE A 28 -12.83 -9.56 -20.03
C PHE A 28 -14.27 -9.12 -19.74
N GLU A 29 -14.50 -7.84 -19.45
CA GLU A 29 -15.84 -7.28 -19.26
C GLU A 29 -16.65 -7.27 -20.56
N VAL A 30 -16.00 -7.11 -21.72
CA VAL A 30 -16.66 -7.26 -23.03
C VAL A 30 -17.17 -8.70 -23.21
N ILE A 31 -16.45 -9.70 -22.71
CA ILE A 31 -16.83 -11.13 -22.81
C ILE A 31 -17.96 -11.47 -21.83
N ASP A 32 -17.93 -10.94 -20.61
CA ASP A 32 -18.92 -11.20 -19.57
C ASP A 32 -19.29 -9.88 -18.84
N PRO A 33 -20.20 -9.08 -19.43
CA PRO A 33 -20.60 -7.78 -18.87
C PRO A 33 -21.33 -7.84 -17.53
N LEU A 34 -21.81 -9.03 -17.14
CA LEU A 34 -22.49 -9.22 -15.85
C LEU A 34 -21.52 -9.38 -14.68
N ARG A 35 -20.23 -9.48 -14.96
CA ARG A 35 -19.18 -9.64 -13.96
C ARG A 35 -18.14 -8.53 -14.07
N PRO A 36 -18.36 -7.37 -13.44
CA PRO A 36 -17.39 -6.29 -13.47
C PRO A 36 -16.05 -6.71 -12.86
N ARG A 37 -14.97 -6.20 -13.41
CA ARG A 37 -13.59 -6.44 -12.97
C ARG A 37 -13.00 -5.15 -12.43
N PHE A 38 -12.41 -5.23 -11.24
CA PHE A 38 -11.79 -4.09 -10.59
C PHE A 38 -10.28 -4.24 -10.56
N VAL A 39 -9.58 -3.13 -10.79
CA VAL A 39 -8.11 -3.06 -10.69
C VAL A 39 -7.73 -2.57 -9.31
N ALA A 40 -7.01 -3.40 -8.56
CA ALA A 40 -6.44 -3.01 -7.28
C ALA A 40 -5.02 -2.47 -7.49
N GLY A 41 -4.83 -1.19 -7.27
CA GLY A 41 -3.53 -0.54 -7.22
C GLY A 41 -2.82 -0.88 -5.91
N VAL A 42 -1.71 -1.59 -6.00
CA VAL A 42 -1.01 -2.16 -4.84
C VAL A 42 0.03 -1.19 -4.29
N LEU A 43 -0.07 -0.92 -3.00
CA LEU A 43 0.92 -0.21 -2.18
C LEU A 43 1.58 -1.22 -1.24
N GLY A 44 2.63 -1.87 -1.71
CA GLY A 44 3.42 -2.84 -0.94
C GLY A 44 4.35 -2.17 0.08
N PRO A 45 5.00 -2.98 0.92
CA PRO A 45 6.03 -2.49 1.82
C PRO A 45 7.23 -1.97 1.04
N THR A 46 7.91 -0.96 1.59
CA THR A 46 9.18 -0.51 1.05
C THR A 46 10.32 -1.40 1.55
N ASN A 47 11.48 -1.32 0.90
CA ASN A 47 12.70 -2.00 1.34
C ASN A 47 13.32 -1.41 2.63
N ARG A 48 12.73 -0.34 3.16
CA ARG A 48 13.11 0.29 4.43
C ARG A 48 11.92 0.34 5.36
N THR A 49 12.17 0.10 6.65
CA THR A 49 11.15 0.08 7.69
C THR A 49 11.33 1.26 8.64
N ALA A 50 10.22 1.86 9.05
CA ALA A 50 10.24 2.97 9.99
C ALA A 50 10.22 2.52 11.45
N SER A 51 9.82 1.27 11.73
CA SER A 51 9.75 0.73 13.10
C SER A 51 10.98 -0.10 13.49
N LEU A 52 11.70 -0.66 12.53
CA LEU A 52 12.85 -1.53 12.79
C LEU A 52 14.15 -0.75 12.59
N SER A 53 15.12 -0.95 13.49
CA SER A 53 16.46 -0.40 13.31
C SER A 53 17.22 -1.23 12.26
N PRO A 54 17.92 -0.57 11.30
CA PRO A 54 18.87 -1.25 10.43
C PRO A 54 20.18 -1.63 11.14
N GLU A 55 20.40 -1.11 12.36
CA GLU A 55 21.63 -1.29 13.14
C GLU A 55 21.32 -2.03 14.44
N VAL A 56 21.97 -3.18 14.65
CA VAL A 56 21.75 -4.02 15.84
C VAL A 56 22.17 -3.30 17.13
N GLU A 57 23.30 -2.56 17.08
CA GLU A 57 23.86 -1.86 18.22
C GLU A 57 23.23 -0.49 18.50
N ASN A 58 22.41 0.01 17.58
CA ASN A 58 21.71 1.29 17.70
C ASN A 58 20.20 1.11 17.47
N PRO A 59 19.44 0.67 18.48
CA PRO A 59 18.00 0.43 18.34
C PRO A 59 17.18 1.67 17.95
N GLY A 60 17.74 2.87 18.13
CA GLY A 60 17.14 4.15 17.75
C GLY A 60 17.33 4.53 16.27
N ALA A 61 18.27 3.90 15.57
CA ALA A 61 18.52 4.20 14.16
C ALA A 61 17.28 3.86 13.29
N ARG A 62 17.07 4.68 12.27
CA ARG A 62 15.99 4.47 11.27
C ARG A 62 16.56 4.70 9.89
N GLY A 63 16.30 3.75 8.99
CA GLY A 63 16.73 3.83 7.59
C GLY A 63 15.86 4.76 6.73
N VAL A 64 14.73 5.24 7.27
CA VAL A 64 13.77 6.09 6.56
C VAL A 64 12.94 6.88 7.57
N THR A 65 12.55 8.10 7.22
CA THR A 65 11.60 8.91 7.99
C THR A 65 10.16 8.63 7.55
N PHE A 66 9.20 9.01 8.40
CA PHE A 66 7.77 8.94 8.06
C PHE A 66 7.45 9.76 6.80
N ASP A 67 7.96 11.00 6.73
CA ASP A 67 7.69 11.90 5.60
C ASP A 67 8.30 11.39 4.28
N GLN A 68 9.47 10.74 4.34
CA GLN A 68 10.05 10.09 3.17
C GLN A 68 9.17 8.92 2.66
N LEU A 69 8.60 8.15 3.57
CA LEU A 69 7.63 7.10 3.22
C LEU A 69 6.36 7.69 2.61
N VAL A 70 5.80 8.73 3.22
CA VAL A 70 4.61 9.43 2.69
C VAL A 70 4.89 9.93 1.28
N SER A 71 6.02 10.59 1.03
CA SER A 71 6.40 11.08 -0.29
C SER A 71 6.50 9.95 -1.32
N ALA A 72 7.14 8.83 -0.96
CA ALA A 72 7.28 7.67 -1.84
C ALA A 72 5.92 7.04 -2.18
N TYR A 73 5.04 6.88 -1.19
CA TYR A 73 3.69 6.36 -1.42
C TYR A 73 2.83 7.32 -2.24
N THR A 74 2.93 8.63 -2.01
CA THR A 74 2.20 9.65 -2.78
C THR A 74 2.50 9.52 -4.27
N THR A 75 3.77 9.42 -4.66
CA THR A 75 4.15 9.23 -6.07
C THR A 75 3.54 7.96 -6.66
N SER A 76 3.55 6.87 -5.92
CA SER A 76 2.96 5.60 -6.36
C SER A 76 1.44 5.69 -6.50
N ILE A 77 0.76 6.34 -5.55
CA ILE A 77 -0.70 6.54 -5.57
C ILE A 77 -1.10 7.32 -6.82
N HIS A 78 -0.43 8.44 -7.12
CA HIS A 78 -0.70 9.20 -8.34
C HIS A 78 -0.59 8.31 -9.58
N GLY A 79 0.50 7.56 -9.73
CA GLY A 79 0.68 6.70 -10.89
C GLY A 79 -0.38 5.59 -11.00
N LEU A 80 -0.75 4.94 -9.89
CA LEU A 80 -1.79 3.91 -9.86
C LEU A 80 -3.16 4.47 -10.25
N MET A 81 -3.52 5.62 -9.71
CA MET A 81 -4.80 6.28 -9.99
C MET A 81 -4.87 6.81 -11.42
N ASP A 82 -3.80 7.43 -11.91
CA ASP A 82 -3.68 7.89 -13.30
C ASP A 82 -3.74 6.72 -14.30
N GLY A 83 -3.27 5.53 -13.88
CA GLY A 83 -3.35 4.30 -14.65
C GLY A 83 -4.70 3.58 -14.60
N GLY A 84 -5.68 4.07 -13.83
CA GLY A 84 -7.05 3.54 -13.78
C GLY A 84 -7.27 2.47 -12.72
N ALA A 85 -6.60 2.56 -11.58
CA ALA A 85 -6.93 1.72 -10.42
C ALA A 85 -8.30 2.12 -9.82
N ASP A 86 -9.13 1.12 -9.54
CA ASP A 86 -10.46 1.27 -8.91
C ASP A 86 -10.39 1.19 -7.38
N ILE A 87 -9.36 0.55 -6.85
CA ILE A 87 -9.17 0.24 -5.43
C ILE A 87 -7.70 0.51 -5.10
N LEU A 88 -7.41 1.04 -3.93
CA LEU A 88 -6.04 1.06 -3.39
C LEU A 88 -5.88 -0.04 -2.35
N LEU A 89 -4.85 -0.88 -2.50
CA LEU A 89 -4.57 -2.01 -1.61
C LEU A 89 -3.22 -1.82 -0.91
N VAL A 90 -3.26 -1.49 0.39
CA VAL A 90 -2.06 -1.53 1.24
C VAL A 90 -1.85 -2.96 1.70
N GLU A 91 -0.85 -3.64 1.12
CA GLU A 91 -0.66 -5.07 1.35
C GLU A 91 0.68 -5.43 1.98
N THR A 92 0.75 -6.69 2.44
CA THR A 92 1.96 -7.29 3.03
C THR A 92 2.47 -6.46 4.21
N ILE A 93 1.55 -5.93 5.02
CA ILE A 93 1.90 -5.08 6.15
C ILE A 93 2.57 -5.94 7.22
N PHE A 94 3.87 -5.76 7.37
CA PHE A 94 4.66 -6.30 8.48
C PHE A 94 5.25 -5.20 9.38
N ASP A 95 5.19 -3.94 8.95
CA ASP A 95 5.53 -2.73 9.72
C ASP A 95 4.33 -1.78 9.72
N THR A 96 3.72 -1.56 10.89
CA THR A 96 2.52 -0.74 11.00
C THR A 96 2.78 0.75 10.81
N LEU A 97 4.02 1.23 11.03
CA LEU A 97 4.37 2.63 10.79
C LEU A 97 4.48 2.91 9.28
N ASN A 98 5.02 1.97 8.51
CA ASN A 98 4.99 2.04 7.05
C ASN A 98 3.54 2.07 6.53
N ALA A 99 2.67 1.20 7.08
CA ALA A 99 1.26 1.18 6.71
C ALA A 99 0.55 2.50 7.04
N LYS A 100 0.85 3.11 8.20
CA LYS A 100 0.33 4.43 8.55
C LYS A 100 0.76 5.50 7.57
N ALA A 101 2.02 5.48 7.11
CA ALA A 101 2.52 6.42 6.11
C ALA A 101 1.78 6.24 4.76
N ALA A 102 1.54 4.99 4.34
CA ALA A 102 0.78 4.70 3.13
C ALA A 102 -0.66 5.22 3.23
N LEU A 103 -1.36 4.94 4.34
CA LEU A 103 -2.73 5.39 4.55
C LEU A 103 -2.83 6.92 4.68
N PHE A 104 -1.84 7.55 5.31
CA PHE A 104 -1.78 9.00 5.40
C PHE A 104 -1.62 9.63 4.00
N ALA A 105 -0.75 9.06 3.15
CA ALA A 105 -0.60 9.49 1.77
C ALA A 105 -1.89 9.30 0.95
N VAL A 106 -2.62 8.19 1.16
CA VAL A 106 -3.92 7.93 0.52
C VAL A 106 -4.94 9.01 0.91
N GLU A 107 -5.08 9.32 2.21
CA GLU A 107 -6.01 10.36 2.66
C GLU A 107 -5.64 11.74 2.11
N GLN A 108 -4.35 12.11 2.11
CA GLN A 108 -3.89 13.37 1.49
C GLN A 108 -4.24 13.44 0.00
N TYR A 109 -4.06 12.34 -0.73
CA TYR A 109 -4.43 12.25 -2.13
C TYR A 109 -5.94 12.45 -2.33
N PHE A 110 -6.77 11.77 -1.54
CA PHE A 110 -8.22 11.90 -1.61
C PHE A 110 -8.70 13.31 -1.31
N GLU A 111 -8.10 13.96 -0.32
CA GLU A 111 -8.41 15.36 0.00
C GLU A 111 -8.00 16.31 -1.13
N ALA A 112 -6.81 16.13 -1.68
CA ALA A 112 -6.30 16.98 -2.76
C ALA A 112 -7.08 16.85 -4.07
N GLN A 113 -7.47 15.61 -4.43
CA GLN A 113 -8.18 15.32 -5.69
C GLN A 113 -9.71 15.36 -5.54
N GLN A 114 -10.24 15.53 -4.33
CA GLN A 114 -11.69 15.51 -4.02
C GLN A 114 -12.39 14.25 -4.53
N ILE A 115 -11.69 13.12 -4.49
CA ILE A 115 -12.20 11.79 -4.86
C ILE A 115 -11.96 10.81 -3.72
N ARG A 116 -12.71 9.70 -3.71
CA ARG A 116 -12.47 8.57 -2.82
C ARG A 116 -12.73 7.27 -3.55
N VAL A 117 -11.78 6.34 -3.46
CA VAL A 117 -11.95 4.96 -3.89
C VAL A 117 -11.88 4.02 -2.68
N PRO A 118 -12.39 2.80 -2.79
CA PRO A 118 -12.24 1.82 -1.72
C PRO A 118 -10.76 1.57 -1.39
N VAL A 119 -10.48 1.42 -0.10
CA VAL A 119 -9.13 1.06 0.39
C VAL A 119 -9.20 -0.30 1.07
N MET A 120 -8.32 -1.19 0.66
CA MET A 120 -8.14 -2.52 1.27
C MET A 120 -6.83 -2.55 2.05
N ILE A 121 -6.82 -3.32 3.15
CA ILE A 121 -5.63 -3.52 3.98
C ILE A 121 -5.40 -5.02 4.18
N SER A 122 -4.17 -5.47 3.92
CA SER A 122 -3.75 -6.85 4.13
C SER A 122 -2.49 -6.91 5.00
N GLY A 123 -2.64 -7.45 6.21
CA GLY A 123 -1.55 -7.63 7.17
C GLY A 123 -0.91 -9.01 7.04
N THR A 124 0.42 -9.07 7.17
CA THR A 124 1.20 -10.31 7.18
C THR A 124 1.54 -10.69 8.61
N ILE A 125 1.01 -11.83 9.04
CA ILE A 125 1.29 -12.42 10.34
C ILE A 125 2.44 -13.41 10.17
N THR A 126 3.48 -13.24 10.97
CA THR A 126 4.74 -13.99 10.82
C THR A 126 4.94 -15.08 11.88
N ASP A 127 4.09 -15.14 12.91
CA ASP A 127 4.21 -16.13 13.97
C ASP A 127 2.85 -16.65 14.46
N ALA A 128 2.89 -17.75 15.21
CA ALA A 128 1.71 -18.37 15.80
C ALA A 128 1.03 -17.51 16.89
N SER A 129 1.70 -16.48 17.42
CA SER A 129 1.13 -15.52 18.37
C SER A 129 0.29 -14.42 17.73
N GLY A 130 0.21 -14.41 16.38
CA GLY A 130 -0.56 -13.44 15.63
C GLY A 130 0.12 -12.07 15.49
N ARG A 131 1.46 -12.04 15.48
CA ARG A 131 2.25 -10.82 15.36
C ARG A 131 2.83 -10.63 13.95
N THR A 132 3.00 -9.38 13.57
CA THR A 132 3.80 -8.98 12.42
C THR A 132 5.29 -9.07 12.74
N LEU A 133 6.16 -8.94 11.73
CA LEU A 133 7.62 -8.92 11.91
C LEU A 133 8.08 -7.79 12.85
N SER A 134 7.42 -6.64 12.83
CA SER A 134 7.70 -5.52 13.75
C SER A 134 7.06 -5.67 15.14
N GLY A 135 6.49 -6.83 15.44
CA GLY A 135 6.00 -7.22 16.78
C GLY A 135 4.56 -6.78 17.10
N GLN A 136 3.90 -6.06 16.21
CA GLN A 136 2.51 -5.63 16.41
C GLN A 136 1.53 -6.78 16.17
N ASN A 137 0.44 -6.80 16.93
CA ASN A 137 -0.63 -7.77 16.79
C ASN A 137 -1.82 -7.20 15.97
N ASN A 138 -2.79 -8.06 15.68
CA ASN A 138 -3.98 -7.69 14.92
C ASN A 138 -4.76 -6.51 15.51
N MET A 139 -4.78 -6.37 16.84
CA MET A 139 -5.47 -5.27 17.53
C MET A 139 -4.80 -3.92 17.27
N GLN A 140 -3.51 -3.92 16.98
CA GLN A 140 -2.73 -2.70 16.65
C GLN A 140 -2.83 -2.34 15.16
N ILE A 141 -3.18 -3.30 14.30
CA ILE A 141 -3.47 -3.07 12.88
C ILE A 141 -4.91 -2.55 12.69
N LEU A 142 -5.86 -3.05 13.46
CA LEU A 142 -7.28 -2.66 13.36
C LEU A 142 -7.55 -1.14 13.47
N PRO A 143 -6.88 -0.37 14.34
CA PRO A 143 -7.09 1.08 14.38
C PRO A 143 -6.77 1.82 13.07
N LEU A 144 -5.98 1.22 12.17
CA LEU A 144 -5.72 1.77 10.84
C LEU A 144 -6.98 1.78 9.96
N THR A 145 -8.01 1.02 10.35
CA THR A 145 -9.23 0.79 9.56
C THR A 145 -10.44 1.60 10.04
N ARG A 146 -10.26 2.59 10.92
CA ARG A 146 -11.37 3.36 11.50
C ARG A 146 -12.09 4.30 10.53
N SER A 147 -11.58 4.49 9.33
CA SER A 147 -12.32 5.16 8.25
C SER A 147 -13.40 4.21 7.71
N SER A 148 -14.62 4.72 7.54
CA SER A 148 -15.81 3.97 7.07
C SER A 148 -15.67 3.37 5.65
N HIS A 149 -14.54 3.62 4.98
CA HIS A 149 -14.28 3.21 3.60
C HIS A 149 -13.16 2.17 3.48
N ILE A 150 -12.64 1.65 4.60
CA ILE A 150 -11.53 0.70 4.60
C ILE A 150 -12.07 -0.71 4.87
N ALA A 151 -11.92 -1.61 3.90
CA ALA A 151 -12.18 -3.03 4.07
C ALA A 151 -10.92 -3.75 4.56
N THR A 152 -11.03 -4.53 5.63
CA THR A 152 -9.93 -5.34 6.16
C THR A 152 -10.00 -6.76 5.65
N TRP A 153 -8.91 -7.26 5.09
CA TRP A 153 -8.73 -8.67 4.83
C TRP A 153 -7.65 -9.24 5.79
N LYS A 154 -8.01 -10.32 6.49
CA LYS A 154 -7.04 -11.11 7.28
C LYS A 154 -6.60 -12.29 6.42
N ARG A 155 -5.33 -12.39 6.07
CA ARG A 155 -4.76 -13.61 5.52
C ARG A 155 -3.98 -14.37 6.59
N GLY A 156 -4.10 -15.69 6.53
CA GLY A 156 -3.50 -16.61 7.47
C GLY A 156 -1.97 -16.67 7.42
N VAL A 157 -1.44 -17.38 8.39
CA VAL A 157 -0.02 -17.71 8.60
C VAL A 157 0.58 -18.29 7.30
N ILE A 158 1.72 -17.74 6.89
CA ILE A 158 2.64 -18.40 5.97
C ILE A 158 3.56 -19.29 6.77
#